data_c6f579a75ad47d61cf71f9a29feac76a
#
_entry.id   c6f579a75ad47d61cf71f9a29feac76a
#
_cell.length_a   1.000
_cell.length_b   1.000
_cell.length_c   1.000
_cell.angle_alpha   90.00
_cell.angle_beta   90.00
_cell.angle_gamma   90.00
#
_symmetry.space_group_name_H-M   'P 1'
#
loop_
_entity.id
_entity.type
_entity.pdbx_description
1 polymer ?
#
loop_
_entity_poly.entity_id
_entity_poly.type
_entity_poly.pdbx_seq_one_letter_code
_entity_poly.pdbx_strand_id
1 'polypeptide(L)' 'MSMSDPIADMLTRIRNAQSVDKAVVSMPSSKIKVAIAQVLKDEGYIDGFAVRTDDGKSQLEIALKYYAG' A
#
# COMPACT_ATOMS: atom_id res chain seq x y z
N MET A 1 11.46 -3.75 -19.86
CA MET A 1 11.10 -3.65 -18.47
C MET A 1 9.81 -4.37 -18.15
N SER A 2 9.79 -5.09 -17.09
CA SER A 2 8.60 -5.81 -16.72
C SER A 2 7.56 -4.90 -16.10
N MET A 3 6.39 -4.87 -16.69
CA MET A 3 5.26 -4.14 -16.16
C MET A 3 4.50 -4.95 -15.13
N SER A 4 4.95 -6.17 -14.88
CA SER A 4 4.23 -7.08 -14.01
C SER A 4 4.90 -7.28 -12.67
N ASP A 5 5.74 -6.35 -12.26
CA ASP A 5 6.34 -6.39 -10.92
C ASP A 5 5.35 -5.79 -9.91
N PRO A 6 4.65 -6.63 -9.14
CA PRO A 6 3.64 -6.11 -8.22
C PRO A 6 4.25 -5.30 -7.07
N ILE A 7 5.50 -5.58 -6.72
CA ILE A 7 6.16 -4.83 -5.66
C ILE A 7 6.48 -3.42 -6.13
N ALA A 8 7.04 -3.29 -7.32
CA ALA A 8 7.34 -1.98 -7.89
C ALA A 8 6.07 -1.16 -8.06
N ASP A 9 4.99 -1.80 -8.53
CA ASP A 9 3.72 -1.13 -8.69
C ASP A 9 3.18 -0.64 -7.35
N MET A 10 3.26 -1.46 -6.32
CA MET A 10 2.83 -1.09 -4.98
C MET A 10 3.59 0.12 -4.46
N LEU A 11 4.91 0.10 -4.58
CA LEU A 11 5.73 1.20 -4.09
C LEU A 11 5.47 2.49 -4.87
N THR A 12 5.23 2.37 -6.17
CA THR A 12 4.89 3.51 -7.00
C THR A 12 3.56 4.12 -6.58
N ARG A 13 2.56 3.28 -6.29
CA ARG A 13 1.25 3.77 -5.83
C ARG A 13 1.39 4.52 -4.51
N ILE A 14 2.19 3.99 -3.60
CA ILE A 14 2.42 4.64 -2.31
C ILE A 14 3.11 5.99 -2.52
N ARG A 15 4.14 6.03 -3.35
CA ARG A 15 4.87 7.27 -3.62
C ARG A 15 3.97 8.32 -4.26
N ASN A 16 3.17 7.92 -5.24
CA ASN A 16 2.28 8.85 -5.92
C ASN A 16 1.22 9.39 -4.96
N ALA A 17 0.68 8.53 -4.10
CA ALA A 17 -0.30 8.97 -3.11
C ALA A 17 0.32 9.96 -2.13
N GLN A 18 1.56 9.73 -1.72
CA GLN A 18 2.25 10.65 -0.83
C GLN A 18 2.47 12.02 -1.48
N SER A 19 2.73 12.04 -2.78
CA SER A 19 2.99 13.31 -3.47
C SER A 19 1.76 14.20 -3.55
N VAL A 20 0.57 13.61 -3.42
CA VAL A 20 -0.69 14.38 -3.43
C VAL A 20 -1.37 14.35 -2.06
N ASP A 21 -0.64 13.99 -1.02
CA ASP A 21 -1.09 14.02 0.38
C ASP A 21 -2.35 13.19 0.63
N LYS A 22 -2.46 12.05 -0.03
CA LYS A 22 -3.56 11.14 0.25
C LYS A 22 -3.35 10.45 1.59
N ALA A 23 -4.44 10.25 2.33
CA ALA A 23 -4.36 9.56 3.61
C ALA A 23 -4.31 8.05 3.43
N VAL A 24 -4.98 7.54 2.41
CA VAL A 24 -5.10 6.10 2.18
C VAL A 24 -4.89 5.82 0.69
N VAL A 25 -4.20 4.74 0.41
CA VAL A 25 -4.07 4.24 -0.95
C VAL A 25 -4.61 2.82 -0.99
N SER A 26 -5.32 2.48 -2.05
CA SER A 26 -5.88 1.14 -2.21
C SER A 26 -5.40 0.50 -3.50
N MET A 27 -5.34 -0.82 -3.47
CA MET A 27 -4.85 -1.59 -4.62
C MET A 27 -5.36 -3.01 -4.50
N PRO A 28 -5.35 -3.77 -5.58
CA PRO A 28 -5.69 -5.20 -5.47
C PRO A 28 -4.73 -5.89 -4.52
N SER A 29 -5.28 -6.70 -3.64
CA SER A 29 -4.50 -7.39 -2.63
C SER A 29 -3.84 -8.63 -3.19
N SER A 30 -2.71 -9.01 -2.61
CA SER A 30 -2.07 -10.29 -2.85
C SER A 30 -1.27 -10.65 -1.62
N LYS A 31 -0.90 -11.92 -1.51
CA LYS A 31 -0.14 -12.39 -0.35
C LYS A 31 1.18 -11.63 -0.22
N ILE A 32 1.86 -11.40 -1.33
CA ILE A 32 3.14 -10.72 -1.29
C ILE A 32 2.98 -9.26 -0.90
N LYS A 33 1.91 -8.60 -1.37
CA LYS A 33 1.67 -7.21 -1.02
C LYS A 33 1.33 -7.06 0.45
N VAL A 34 0.56 -7.98 1.00
CA VAL A 34 0.23 -7.96 2.42
C VAL A 34 1.51 -8.14 3.25
N ALA A 35 2.38 -9.06 2.85
CA ALA A 35 3.63 -9.28 3.56
C ALA A 35 4.50 -8.02 3.53
N ILE A 36 4.56 -7.35 2.40
CA ILE A 36 5.32 -6.11 2.28
C ILE A 36 4.71 -5.01 3.13
N ALA A 37 3.39 -4.91 3.14
CA ALA A 37 2.71 -3.92 3.97
C ALA A 37 3.01 -4.14 5.45
N GLN A 38 3.09 -5.39 5.89
CA GLN A 38 3.44 -5.70 7.26
C GLN A 38 4.85 -5.23 7.60
N VAL A 39 5.80 -5.46 6.70
CA VAL A 39 7.17 -5.00 6.90
C VAL A 39 7.21 -3.47 6.97
N LEU A 40 6.50 -2.80 6.06
CA LEU A 40 6.48 -1.33 6.05
C LEU A 40 5.89 -0.78 7.33
N LYS A 41 4.85 -1.43 7.85
CA LYS A 41 4.27 -1.02 9.12
C LYS A 41 5.25 -1.24 10.28
N ASP A 42 5.89 -2.40 10.31
CA ASP A 42 6.83 -2.73 11.38
C ASP A 42 8.02 -1.78 11.39
N GLU A 43 8.44 -1.32 10.20
CA GLU A 43 9.55 -0.39 10.09
C GLU A 43 9.12 1.06 10.25
N GLY A 44 7.84 1.32 10.41
CA GLY A 44 7.35 2.66 10.65
C GLY A 44 7.15 3.53 9.42
N TYR A 45 7.12 2.93 8.24
CA TYR A 45 6.91 3.69 6.99
C TYR A 45 5.45 3.99 6.71
N ILE A 46 4.55 3.18 7.23
CA ILE A 46 3.11 3.41 7.09
C ILE A 46 2.46 3.27 8.47
N ASP A 47 1.28 3.88 8.62
CA ASP A 47 0.52 3.77 9.87
C ASP A 47 -0.08 2.39 10.06
N GLY A 48 -0.57 1.81 8.97
CA GLY A 48 -1.19 0.51 9.05
C GLY A 48 -1.75 0.12 7.70
N PHE A 49 -2.40 -1.02 7.69
CA PHE A 49 -3.04 -1.51 6.48
C PHE A 49 -4.19 -2.42 6.86
N ALA A 50 -5.08 -2.63 5.89
CA ALA A 50 -6.20 -3.54 6.06
C ALA A 50 -6.51 -4.21 4.72
N VAL A 51 -7.07 -5.39 4.79
CA VAL A 51 -7.54 -6.09 3.59
C VAL A 51 -9.05 -6.11 3.65
N ARG A 52 -9.69 -5.62 2.60
CA ARG A 52 -11.14 -5.63 2.48
C ARG A 52 -11.54 -6.53 1.33
N THR A 53 -12.56 -7.33 1.56
CA THR A 53 -13.10 -8.19 0.52
C THR A 53 -14.47 -7.65 0.12
N ASP A 54 -14.61 -7.37 -1.16
CA ASP A 54 -15.84 -6.80 -1.69
C ASP A 54 -16.13 -7.49 -3.01
N ASP A 55 -17.31 -8.10 -3.12
CA ASP A 55 -17.74 -8.74 -4.36
C ASP A 55 -16.76 -9.82 -4.82
N GLY A 56 -16.18 -10.55 -3.88
CA GLY A 56 -15.22 -11.61 -4.21
C GLY A 56 -13.84 -11.11 -4.57
N LYS A 57 -13.61 -9.81 -4.48
CA LYS A 57 -12.31 -9.22 -4.77
C LYS A 57 -11.70 -8.66 -3.49
N SER A 58 -10.42 -8.91 -3.31
CA SER A 58 -9.70 -8.42 -2.15
C SER A 58 -8.95 -7.15 -2.51
N GLN A 59 -9.12 -6.12 -1.67
CA GLN A 59 -8.42 -4.85 -1.83
C GLN A 59 -7.54 -4.62 -0.61
N LEU A 60 -6.31 -4.22 -0.86
CA LEU A 60 -5.39 -3.84 0.21
C LEU A 60 -5.45 -2.33 0.36
N GLU A 61 -5.74 -1.87 1.56
CA GLU A 61 -5.77 -0.44 1.87
C GLU A 61 -4.63 -0.13 2.82
N ILE A 62 -3.87 0.90 2.48
CA ILE A 62 -2.70 1.28 3.25
C ILE A 62 -2.90 2.70 3.78
N ALA A 63 -2.82 2.84 5.08
CA ALA A 63 -2.89 4.14 5.73
C ALA A 63 -1.50 4.74 5.75
N LEU A 64 -1.34 5.85 5.05
CA LEU A 64 -0.05 6.49 4.89
C LEU A 64 0.30 7.31 6.12
N LYS A 65 1.60 7.41 6.37
CA LYS A 65 2.11 8.12 7.51
C LYS A 65 2.81 9.38 7.03
N TYR A 66 2.43 10.51 7.61
CA TYR A 66 3.04 11.78 7.28
C TYR A 66 3.68 12.38 8.51
N TYR A 67 4.81 13.00 8.30
CA TYR A 67 5.49 13.73 9.36
C TYR A 67 5.17 15.20 9.23
N ALA A 68 4.82 15.83 10.33
CA ALA A 68 4.58 17.26 10.35
C ALA A 68 5.89 17.99 10.18
N GLY A 69 5.90 18.92 9.29
CA GLY A 69 7.07 19.74 9.04
C GLY A 69 7.90 19.26 7.88
#